data_460f585a32a0090c1d65752f5bdc9248
#
_entry.id   460f585a32a0090c1d65752f5bdc9248
#
_cell.length_a   1.000
_cell.length_b   1.000
_cell.length_c   1.000
_cell.angle_alpha   90.00
_cell.angle_beta   90.00
_cell.angle_gamma   90.00
#
_symmetry.space_group_name_H-M   'P 1'
#
loop_
_entity.id
_entity.type
_entity.pdbx_description
1 polymer ?
#
loop_
_entity_poly.entity_id
_entity_poly.type
_entity_poly.pdbx_seq_one_letter_code
_entity_poly.pdbx_strand_id
1 'polypeptide(L)'
;VKRKAFALSLVAVLAAGLLAWGAVENVVVINGYPVITSDPATASDWYDTEAMYNLYSPLVYPAPEGGVRAHLATSWAPVDGDFTHWRFALREGVKFHSGYEMTAEDVAFSMTRFITMGRGNSGPLGQVTAEAVDRYTVDFFLDKPSAIFPDTLALFFVVEKDLVLANINPSGNYGDLGDYGEDWLATHDAGSGPYMMVSHLPGQRLDAVRFVDYFEGWSDEGWGPNEVPIERLVFIMETDYTTLMTLLKSGDLDLEINGGWTLPQLQQIDEDPDLGLEIVWAQNVTVWMNTQKPPTDDEHFRKAILYAFDYESIVGPWEAFGNGETGILLPNMPGYVPIEPQPRAQDLDRARQELALSKYADNLDDVTAVFHFCGGLDFEEDVGLQLQADMAELGVTVEVAGPPWPEYSAECSSPETTANMTIFLFAPQAAPTHDYYTYSMFAPGGLGWIFEAHWYFDDPEIISLLEQTREETDSAARLALYEQLQPLIADHALAFYPYQKPTLFAHQAYIAGPKETIVFVGPSENMRNWRINLQLKEELRGG
;
A
#
# COMPACT_ATOMS: atom_id res chain seq x y z
N VAL A 1 -1.11 -36.80 -10.62
CA VAL A 1 -2.50 -37.16 -10.99
C VAL A 1 -3.50 -36.38 -10.15
N LYS A 2 -3.31 -36.21 -8.81
CA LYS A 2 -4.23 -35.44 -7.96
C LYS A 2 -4.15 -33.90 -8.17
N ARG A 3 -2.99 -33.33 -8.56
CA ARG A 3 -2.84 -31.89 -8.84
C ARG A 3 -3.51 -31.45 -10.16
N LYS A 4 -3.48 -32.30 -11.18
CA LYS A 4 -4.17 -31.99 -12.46
C LYS A 4 -5.70 -32.04 -12.33
N ALA A 5 -6.24 -32.85 -11.42
CA ALA A 5 -7.68 -32.88 -11.16
C ALA A 5 -8.18 -31.62 -10.43
N PHE A 6 -7.32 -30.97 -9.60
CA PHE A 6 -7.69 -29.75 -8.88
C PHE A 6 -7.71 -28.51 -9.79
N ALA A 7 -6.72 -28.38 -10.68
CA ALA A 7 -6.69 -27.30 -11.66
C ALA A 7 -7.86 -27.39 -12.67
N LEU A 8 -8.20 -28.61 -13.14
CA LEU A 8 -9.36 -28.81 -14.01
C LEU A 8 -10.70 -28.55 -13.31
N SER A 9 -10.79 -28.78 -11.98
CA SER A 9 -12.00 -28.47 -11.22
C SER A 9 -12.17 -26.95 -11.02
N LEU A 10 -11.08 -26.19 -10.85
CA LEU A 10 -11.15 -24.73 -10.68
C LEU A 10 -11.58 -24.04 -11.97
N VAL A 11 -11.00 -24.43 -13.10
CA VAL A 11 -11.41 -23.94 -14.43
C VAL A 11 -12.87 -24.31 -14.76
N ALA A 12 -13.30 -25.52 -14.37
CA ALA A 12 -14.68 -25.96 -14.58
C ALA A 12 -15.68 -25.22 -13.67
N VAL A 13 -15.29 -24.83 -12.45
CA VAL A 13 -16.12 -24.02 -11.54
C VAL A 13 -16.17 -22.56 -12.01
N LEU A 14 -15.07 -22.01 -12.53
CA LEU A 14 -15.04 -20.67 -13.15
C LEU A 14 -15.93 -20.63 -14.41
N ALA A 15 -15.79 -21.61 -15.30
CA ALA A 15 -16.62 -21.72 -16.51
C ALA A 15 -18.10 -22.00 -16.21
N ALA A 16 -18.40 -22.84 -15.19
CA ALA A 16 -19.80 -23.14 -14.82
C ALA A 16 -20.50 -21.96 -14.14
N GLY A 17 -19.74 -21.13 -13.40
CA GLY A 17 -20.27 -19.89 -12.79
C GLY A 17 -20.56 -18.81 -13.85
N LEU A 18 -19.77 -18.73 -14.90
CA LEU A 18 -19.97 -17.79 -16.02
C LEU A 18 -21.10 -18.23 -16.96
N LEU A 19 -21.29 -19.55 -17.17
CA LEU A 19 -22.32 -20.09 -18.05
C LEU A 19 -23.75 -20.07 -17.47
N ALA A 20 -23.92 -19.87 -16.15
CA ALA A 20 -25.24 -19.81 -15.52
C ALA A 20 -25.88 -18.41 -15.52
N TRP A 21 -25.12 -17.39 -15.91
CA TRP A 21 -25.59 -16.01 -15.98
C TRP A 21 -25.65 -15.60 -17.45
N GLY A 22 -26.84 -15.52 -17.98
CA GLY A 22 -27.07 -15.00 -19.32
C GLY A 22 -26.36 -13.64 -19.44
N ALA A 23 -25.60 -13.45 -20.52
CA ALA A 23 -24.67 -12.38 -20.84
C ALA A 23 -24.90 -11.08 -20.06
N VAL A 24 -24.32 -10.95 -18.88
CA VAL A 24 -24.22 -9.66 -18.20
C VAL A 24 -23.03 -8.98 -18.85
N GLU A 25 -23.31 -8.16 -19.81
CA GLU A 25 -22.33 -7.49 -20.68
C GLU A 25 -21.35 -6.61 -19.88
N ASN A 26 -21.77 -6.13 -18.71
CA ASN A 26 -21.03 -5.19 -17.85
C ASN A 26 -20.51 -5.86 -16.57
N VAL A 27 -19.63 -6.84 -16.73
CA VAL A 27 -18.90 -7.51 -15.66
C VAL A 27 -17.41 -7.44 -15.96
N VAL A 28 -16.61 -7.11 -14.96
CA VAL A 28 -15.15 -7.13 -15.01
C VAL A 28 -14.63 -8.17 -14.04
N VAL A 29 -13.88 -9.14 -14.57
CA VAL A 29 -13.14 -10.14 -13.78
C VAL A 29 -11.74 -9.58 -13.54
N ILE A 30 -11.38 -9.45 -12.26
CA ILE A 30 -10.16 -8.83 -11.80
C ILE A 30 -9.34 -9.89 -11.07
N ASN A 31 -8.07 -10.06 -11.43
CA ASN A 31 -7.15 -10.77 -10.57
C ASN A 31 -6.53 -9.78 -9.61
N GLY A 32 -6.85 -9.94 -8.34
CA GLY A 32 -6.34 -9.15 -7.23
C GLY A 32 -5.60 -10.01 -6.22
N TYR A 33 -5.15 -9.37 -5.17
CA TYR A 33 -4.58 -10.04 -4.03
C TYR A 33 -5.65 -10.78 -3.20
N PRO A 34 -5.25 -11.76 -2.37
CA PRO A 34 -6.19 -12.53 -1.56
C PRO A 34 -6.76 -11.67 -0.42
N VAL A 35 -7.92 -11.04 -0.65
CA VAL A 35 -8.68 -10.37 0.41
C VAL A 35 -9.08 -11.39 1.47
N ILE A 36 -8.54 -11.25 2.66
CA ILE A 36 -8.77 -12.18 3.77
C ILE A 36 -9.93 -11.72 4.63
N THR A 37 -10.08 -10.41 4.82
CA THR A 37 -11.17 -9.82 5.59
C THR A 37 -11.80 -8.67 4.85
N SER A 38 -13.09 -8.47 5.04
CA SER A 38 -13.79 -7.24 4.64
C SER A 38 -14.13 -6.33 5.83
N ASP A 39 -13.50 -6.57 6.98
CA ASP A 39 -13.61 -5.72 8.16
C ASP A 39 -12.56 -4.61 8.16
N PRO A 40 -12.94 -3.33 8.02
CA PRO A 40 -11.99 -2.22 7.94
C PRO A 40 -11.20 -1.97 9.23
N ALA A 41 -11.64 -2.51 10.38
CA ALA A 41 -10.88 -2.37 11.63
C ALA A 41 -9.77 -3.43 11.79
N THR A 42 -9.76 -4.45 10.96
CA THR A 42 -8.76 -5.53 11.00
C THR A 42 -7.94 -5.63 9.72
N ALA A 43 -8.39 -4.96 8.66
CA ALA A 43 -7.66 -4.84 7.41
C ALA A 43 -6.34 -4.10 7.65
N SER A 44 -5.22 -4.78 7.41
CA SER A 44 -3.88 -4.24 7.67
C SER A 44 -2.95 -4.36 6.49
N ASP A 45 -3.30 -5.20 5.54
CA ASP A 45 -2.51 -5.45 4.36
C ASP A 45 -2.99 -4.59 3.19
N TRP A 46 -2.09 -4.33 2.26
CA TRP A 46 -2.40 -3.78 0.95
C TRP A 46 -3.61 -4.46 0.29
N TYR A 47 -3.67 -5.77 0.36
CA TYR A 47 -4.69 -6.60 -0.25
C TYR A 47 -6.10 -6.32 0.26
N ASP A 48 -6.22 -6.11 1.57
CA ASP A 48 -7.51 -5.78 2.16
C ASP A 48 -7.91 -4.33 1.84
N THR A 49 -6.93 -3.40 1.75
CA THR A 49 -7.17 -1.97 1.45
C THR A 49 -7.85 -1.78 0.09
N GLU A 50 -7.53 -2.61 -0.90
CA GLU A 50 -8.20 -2.64 -2.20
C GLU A 50 -9.72 -2.87 -2.08
N ALA A 51 -10.12 -3.85 -1.27
CA ALA A 51 -11.53 -4.09 -0.98
C ALA A 51 -12.14 -2.92 -0.20
N MET A 52 -11.40 -2.33 0.74
CA MET A 52 -11.91 -1.24 1.59
C MET A 52 -12.33 -0.01 0.77
N TYR A 53 -11.52 0.47 -0.15
CA TYR A 53 -11.87 1.63 -0.99
C TYR A 53 -13.04 1.38 -1.95
N ASN A 54 -13.33 0.13 -2.25
CA ASN A 54 -14.47 -0.23 -3.09
C ASN A 54 -15.76 -0.45 -2.28
N LEU A 55 -15.67 -1.03 -1.08
CA LEU A 55 -16.83 -1.37 -0.25
C LEU A 55 -17.19 -0.29 0.77
N TYR A 56 -16.23 0.50 1.20
CA TYR A 56 -16.38 1.52 2.23
C TYR A 56 -15.96 2.90 1.72
N SER A 57 -16.28 3.92 2.49
CA SER A 57 -15.78 5.27 2.27
C SER A 57 -14.97 5.72 3.48
N PRO A 58 -13.74 6.26 3.28
CA PRO A 58 -12.97 6.85 4.36
C PRO A 58 -13.54 8.21 4.76
N LEU A 59 -13.16 8.70 5.94
CA LEU A 59 -13.63 10.00 6.41
C LEU A 59 -13.13 11.14 5.51
N VAL A 60 -11.88 11.08 5.11
CA VAL A 60 -11.23 11.96 4.12
C VAL A 60 -10.57 11.10 3.05
N TYR A 61 -10.29 11.66 1.88
CA TYR A 61 -9.72 10.91 0.76
C TYR A 61 -8.35 11.48 0.40
N PRO A 62 -7.37 10.66 0.03
CA PRO A 62 -6.07 11.14 -0.44
C PRO A 62 -6.20 12.11 -1.62
N ALA A 63 -5.39 13.17 -1.62
CA ALA A 63 -5.36 14.16 -2.68
C ALA A 63 -4.16 13.92 -3.63
N PRO A 64 -4.33 14.13 -4.95
CA PRO A 64 -3.23 13.95 -5.91
C PRO A 64 -2.00 14.81 -5.62
N GLU A 65 -2.22 15.99 -5.05
CA GLU A 65 -1.18 16.94 -4.67
C GLU A 65 -0.52 16.64 -3.31
N GLY A 66 -0.92 15.56 -2.66
CA GLY A 66 -0.52 15.19 -1.30
C GLY A 66 -1.51 15.68 -0.23
N GLY A 67 -1.46 15.08 0.96
CA GLY A 67 -2.46 15.28 2.00
C GLY A 67 -3.82 14.69 1.64
N VAL A 68 -4.89 15.27 2.17
CA VAL A 68 -6.25 14.75 2.01
C VAL A 68 -7.25 15.81 1.53
N ARG A 69 -8.26 15.35 0.81
CA ARG A 69 -9.39 16.13 0.34
C ARG A 69 -10.70 15.68 1.01
N ALA A 70 -11.70 16.56 0.93
CA ALA A 70 -13.04 16.25 1.42
C ALA A 70 -13.62 14.97 0.79
N HIS A 71 -14.26 14.14 1.61
CA HIS A 71 -14.97 12.92 1.20
C HIS A 71 -16.25 12.73 2.03
N LEU A 72 -16.28 11.82 3.06
CA LEU A 72 -17.40 11.78 4.01
C LEU A 72 -17.41 13.03 4.88
N ALA A 73 -16.25 13.53 5.29
CA ALA A 73 -16.12 14.87 5.86
C ALA A 73 -16.02 15.92 4.76
N THR A 74 -16.71 17.05 4.93
CA THR A 74 -16.71 18.19 4.00
C THR A 74 -15.73 19.28 4.42
N SER A 75 -15.43 19.36 5.71
CA SER A 75 -14.44 20.28 6.27
C SER A 75 -14.00 19.82 7.67
N TRP A 76 -12.84 20.29 8.11
CA TRP A 76 -12.28 20.03 9.44
C TRP A 76 -11.38 21.17 9.89
N ALA A 77 -11.29 21.35 11.20
CA ALA A 77 -10.40 22.31 11.83
C ALA A 77 -10.11 21.92 13.28
N PRO A 78 -8.94 22.31 13.83
CA PRO A 78 -8.72 22.26 15.26
C PRO A 78 -9.64 23.26 15.98
N VAL A 79 -10.25 22.84 17.08
CA VAL A 79 -11.16 23.70 17.87
C VAL A 79 -10.31 24.69 18.66
N ASP A 80 -10.59 25.97 18.50
CA ASP A 80 -9.85 27.08 19.15
C ASP A 80 -8.30 27.04 18.93
N GLY A 81 -7.86 26.37 17.86
CA GLY A 81 -6.45 26.17 17.57
C GLY A 81 -5.77 25.08 18.40
N ASP A 82 -6.52 24.25 19.08
CA ASP A 82 -6.03 23.10 19.84
C ASP A 82 -5.94 21.85 18.96
N PHE A 83 -4.72 21.46 18.58
CA PHE A 83 -4.45 20.29 17.74
C PHE A 83 -4.63 18.94 18.47
N THR A 84 -5.05 18.94 19.73
CA THR A 84 -5.57 17.75 20.43
C THR A 84 -7.09 17.61 20.28
N HIS A 85 -7.79 18.63 19.78
CA HIS A 85 -9.24 18.65 19.62
C HIS A 85 -9.61 19.09 18.20
N TRP A 86 -10.08 18.14 17.39
CA TRP A 86 -10.45 18.36 16.00
C TRP A 86 -11.94 18.22 15.80
N ARG A 87 -12.56 19.12 15.04
CA ARG A 87 -13.95 19.07 14.63
C ARG A 87 -14.08 18.86 13.14
N PHE A 88 -14.93 17.88 12.77
CA PHE A 88 -15.24 17.55 11.39
C PHE A 88 -16.73 17.75 11.11
N ALA A 89 -17.05 18.45 10.01
CA ALA A 89 -18.39 18.53 9.47
C ALA A 89 -18.59 17.42 8.42
N LEU A 90 -19.65 16.64 8.55
CA LEU A 90 -19.93 15.50 7.68
C LEU A 90 -20.82 15.90 6.50
N ARG A 91 -20.73 15.13 5.43
CA ARG A 91 -21.63 15.23 4.29
C ARG A 91 -23.00 14.69 4.65
N GLU A 92 -24.04 15.49 4.37
CA GLU A 92 -25.43 15.10 4.56
C GLU A 92 -25.90 14.18 3.42
N GLY A 93 -26.82 13.26 3.71
CA GLY A 93 -27.47 12.40 2.72
C GLY A 93 -26.62 11.23 2.21
N VAL A 94 -25.46 10.98 2.81
CA VAL A 94 -24.67 9.78 2.50
C VAL A 94 -25.41 8.54 2.98
N LYS A 95 -25.61 7.56 2.09
CA LYS A 95 -26.26 6.29 2.44
C LYS A 95 -25.26 5.18 2.57
N PHE A 96 -25.46 4.32 3.56
CA PHE A 96 -24.87 2.98 3.58
C PHE A 96 -25.55 2.06 2.55
N HIS A 97 -24.93 0.94 2.25
CA HIS A 97 -25.47 -0.08 1.34
C HIS A 97 -26.83 -0.63 1.80
N SER A 98 -27.10 -0.62 3.09
CA SER A 98 -28.41 -0.95 3.68
C SER A 98 -29.52 0.05 3.31
N GLY A 99 -29.15 1.26 2.86
CA GLY A 99 -30.04 2.38 2.56
C GLY A 99 -30.23 3.37 3.73
N TYR A 100 -29.68 3.10 4.92
CA TYR A 100 -29.68 4.05 6.03
C TYR A 100 -28.70 5.19 5.79
N GLU A 101 -29.05 6.37 6.32
CA GLU A 101 -28.22 7.56 6.20
C GLU A 101 -27.14 7.60 7.29
N MET A 102 -25.89 7.82 6.88
CA MET A 102 -24.75 7.99 7.77
C MET A 102 -24.90 9.23 8.66
N THR A 103 -24.52 9.09 9.91
CA THR A 103 -24.52 10.17 10.91
C THR A 103 -23.18 10.23 11.66
N ALA A 104 -23.01 11.28 12.48
CA ALA A 104 -21.83 11.40 13.35
C ALA A 104 -21.72 10.28 14.39
N GLU A 105 -22.85 9.63 14.75
CA GLU A 105 -22.82 8.46 15.65
C GLU A 105 -22.13 7.26 15.00
N ASP A 106 -22.29 7.06 13.68
CA ASP A 106 -21.62 5.99 12.95
C ASP A 106 -20.12 6.23 12.90
N VAL A 107 -19.70 7.50 12.67
CA VAL A 107 -18.29 7.89 12.67
C VAL A 107 -17.65 7.70 14.05
N ALA A 108 -18.30 8.17 15.11
CA ALA A 108 -17.82 8.02 16.48
C ALA A 108 -17.74 6.53 16.91
N PHE A 109 -18.74 5.73 16.54
CA PHE A 109 -18.72 4.28 16.74
C PHE A 109 -17.56 3.61 16.00
N SER A 110 -17.38 3.93 14.73
CA SER A 110 -16.34 3.36 13.89
C SER A 110 -14.95 3.67 14.44
N MET A 111 -14.70 4.92 14.90
CA MET A 111 -13.44 5.30 15.53
C MET A 111 -13.22 4.55 16.84
N THR A 112 -14.23 4.51 17.72
CA THR A 112 -14.13 3.79 18.99
C THR A 112 -13.82 2.31 18.76
N ARG A 113 -14.48 1.68 17.77
CA ARG A 113 -14.26 0.31 17.36
C ARG A 113 -12.82 0.11 16.87
N PHE A 114 -12.36 0.96 15.96
CA PHE A 114 -11.04 0.91 15.32
C PHE A 114 -9.91 0.98 16.35
N ILE A 115 -9.97 1.94 17.27
CA ILE A 115 -8.98 2.11 18.35
C ILE A 115 -9.07 0.98 19.38
N THR A 116 -10.30 0.54 19.75
CA THR A 116 -10.47 -0.53 20.75
C THR A 116 -9.94 -1.87 20.25
N MET A 117 -10.15 -2.18 18.98
CA MET A 117 -9.61 -3.40 18.37
C MET A 117 -8.07 -3.34 18.25
N GLY A 118 -7.51 -2.14 18.05
CA GLY A 118 -6.06 -1.91 18.06
C GLY A 118 -5.30 -2.71 17.00
N ARG A 119 -5.97 -3.01 15.88
CA ARG A 119 -5.44 -3.78 14.76
C ARG A 119 -5.57 -3.00 13.45
N GLY A 120 -5.14 -3.60 12.37
CA GLY A 120 -5.19 -2.94 11.06
C GLY A 120 -4.37 -1.65 11.06
N ASN A 121 -4.89 -0.64 10.40
CA ASN A 121 -4.24 0.65 10.22
C ASN A 121 -4.49 1.64 11.40
N SER A 122 -4.83 1.15 12.60
CA SER A 122 -5.11 2.01 13.75
C SER A 122 -3.86 2.56 14.45
N GLY A 123 -2.71 1.90 14.30
CA GLY A 123 -1.45 2.27 14.96
C GLY A 123 -1.05 3.74 14.81
N PRO A 124 -1.02 4.30 13.58
CA PRO A 124 -0.66 5.70 13.33
C PRO A 124 -1.53 6.74 14.03
N LEU A 125 -2.76 6.39 14.41
CA LEU A 125 -3.69 7.30 15.08
C LEU A 125 -3.36 7.52 16.56
N GLY A 126 -2.65 6.59 17.21
CA GLY A 126 -2.45 6.63 18.66
C GLY A 126 -3.76 6.45 19.44
N GLN A 127 -3.89 7.11 20.56
CA GLN A 127 -5.11 7.10 21.35
C GLN A 127 -6.02 8.23 20.91
N VAL A 128 -7.14 7.88 20.27
CA VAL A 128 -8.14 8.82 19.79
C VAL A 128 -9.50 8.42 20.34
N THR A 129 -10.26 9.40 20.83
CA THR A 129 -11.69 9.25 21.11
C THR A 129 -12.50 10.13 20.18
N ALA A 130 -13.74 9.71 19.86
CA ALA A 130 -14.63 10.46 18.99
C ALA A 130 -16.01 10.61 19.63
N GLU A 131 -16.61 11.80 19.50
CA GLU A 131 -17.93 12.12 20.03
C GLU A 131 -18.80 12.79 18.96
N ALA A 132 -20.03 12.31 18.80
CA ALA A 132 -21.01 12.98 17.96
C ALA A 132 -21.53 14.24 18.68
N VAL A 133 -21.26 15.40 18.13
CA VAL A 133 -21.72 16.69 18.66
C VAL A 133 -23.18 16.92 18.28
N ASP A 134 -23.52 16.65 17.04
CA ASP A 134 -24.84 16.62 16.46
C ASP A 134 -24.91 15.59 15.34
N ARG A 135 -26.00 15.60 14.52
CA ARG A 135 -26.20 14.59 13.48
C ARG A 135 -25.09 14.52 12.45
N TYR A 136 -24.43 15.65 12.15
CA TYR A 136 -23.42 15.77 11.09
C TYR A 136 -22.14 16.46 11.54
N THR A 137 -21.89 16.50 12.85
CA THR A 137 -20.66 17.06 13.43
C THR A 137 -20.06 16.05 14.39
N VAL A 138 -18.79 15.72 14.21
CA VAL A 138 -18.02 14.82 15.08
C VAL A 138 -16.78 15.53 15.59
N ASP A 139 -16.49 15.38 16.87
CA ASP A 139 -15.27 15.84 17.52
C ASP A 139 -14.34 14.64 17.78
N PHE A 140 -13.05 14.83 17.53
CA PHE A 140 -12.00 13.89 17.85
C PHE A 140 -11.07 14.50 18.89
N PHE A 141 -10.68 13.70 19.87
CA PHE A 141 -9.77 14.09 20.94
C PHE A 141 -8.56 13.16 20.93
N LEU A 142 -7.37 13.75 20.82
CA LEU A 142 -6.08 13.08 20.75
C LEU A 142 -5.34 13.23 22.08
N ASP A 143 -4.52 12.26 22.41
CA ASP A 143 -3.63 12.30 23.59
C ASP A 143 -2.44 13.26 23.41
N LYS A 144 -2.06 13.55 22.17
CA LYS A 144 -1.00 14.49 21.79
C LYS A 144 -1.43 15.39 20.63
N PRO A 145 -0.94 16.64 20.56
CA PRO A 145 -1.19 17.50 19.42
C PRO A 145 -0.69 16.87 18.12
N SER A 146 -1.50 16.91 17.06
CA SER A 146 -1.10 16.45 15.74
C SER A 146 -1.70 17.34 14.65
N ALA A 147 -0.84 18.02 13.90
CA ALA A 147 -1.26 18.82 12.74
C ALA A 147 -1.61 17.95 11.52
N ILE A 148 -1.07 16.73 11.47
CA ILE A 148 -1.29 15.76 10.38
C ILE A 148 -2.44 14.79 10.67
N PHE A 149 -3.16 14.93 11.78
CA PHE A 149 -4.25 14.04 12.15
C PHE A 149 -5.28 13.83 11.02
N PRO A 150 -5.73 14.85 10.28
CA PRO A 150 -6.62 14.63 9.15
C PRO A 150 -6.06 13.67 8.09
N ASP A 151 -4.75 13.74 7.82
CA ASP A 151 -4.10 12.90 6.81
C ASP A 151 -4.11 11.41 7.22
N THR A 152 -4.00 11.14 8.53
CA THR A 152 -4.04 9.77 9.06
C THR A 152 -5.42 9.11 8.94
N LEU A 153 -6.48 9.90 8.71
CA LEU A 153 -7.86 9.40 8.56
C LEU A 153 -8.19 8.91 7.14
N ALA A 154 -7.25 8.98 6.21
CA ALA A 154 -7.44 8.45 4.85
C ALA A 154 -7.66 6.92 4.80
N LEU A 155 -7.18 6.20 5.82
CA LEU A 155 -7.39 4.75 6.01
C LEU A 155 -8.42 4.44 7.11
N PHE A 156 -9.13 5.46 7.58
CA PHE A 156 -10.23 5.29 8.53
C PHE A 156 -11.57 5.23 7.79
N PHE A 157 -12.10 4.02 7.65
CA PHE A 157 -13.36 3.74 6.96
C PHE A 157 -14.53 3.66 7.94
N VAL A 158 -15.67 4.23 7.54
CA VAL A 158 -16.87 4.30 8.39
C VAL A 158 -17.80 3.12 8.12
N VAL A 159 -18.25 2.47 9.18
CA VAL A 159 -19.24 1.36 9.14
C VAL A 159 -20.59 1.79 9.73
N GLU A 160 -21.67 1.18 9.27
CA GLU A 160 -23.01 1.35 9.83
C GLU A 160 -23.09 0.73 11.23
N LYS A 161 -23.19 1.57 12.25
CA LYS A 161 -23.22 1.20 13.67
C LYS A 161 -24.27 0.15 14.00
N ASP A 162 -25.53 0.43 13.63
CA ASP A 162 -26.65 -0.41 14.04
C ASP A 162 -26.61 -1.78 13.34
N LEU A 163 -26.13 -1.84 12.10
CA LEU A 163 -25.98 -3.10 11.37
C LEU A 163 -24.86 -3.96 12.00
N VAL A 164 -23.74 -3.35 12.36
CA VAL A 164 -22.64 -4.06 13.05
C VAL A 164 -23.09 -4.58 14.41
N LEU A 165 -23.75 -3.73 15.21
CA LEU A 165 -24.25 -4.12 16.55
C LEU A 165 -25.32 -5.22 16.50
N ALA A 166 -26.11 -5.28 15.44
CA ALA A 166 -27.11 -6.33 15.24
C ALA A 166 -26.48 -7.69 14.93
N ASN A 167 -25.20 -7.74 14.54
CA ASN A 167 -24.50 -8.95 14.09
C ASN A 167 -23.27 -9.29 14.94
N ILE A 168 -23.15 -8.77 16.15
CA ILE A 168 -22.06 -9.12 17.07
C ILE A 168 -22.13 -10.59 17.50
N ASN A 169 -20.99 -11.26 17.57
CA ASN A 169 -20.86 -12.54 18.25
C ASN A 169 -20.60 -12.30 19.75
N PRO A 170 -21.55 -12.67 20.64
CA PRO A 170 -21.45 -12.36 22.06
C PRO A 170 -20.28 -13.08 22.77
N SER A 171 -19.65 -14.05 22.12
CA SER A 171 -18.51 -14.80 22.67
C SER A 171 -17.15 -14.15 22.44
N GLY A 172 -17.11 -12.93 21.93
CA GLY A 172 -15.87 -12.20 21.66
C GLY A 172 -15.20 -11.60 22.91
N ASN A 173 -14.12 -10.86 22.69
CA ASN A 173 -13.23 -10.38 23.75
C ASN A 173 -13.50 -8.93 24.21
N TYR A 174 -14.54 -8.26 23.68
CA TYR A 174 -14.80 -6.84 23.93
C TYR A 174 -16.00 -6.61 24.89
N GLY A 175 -16.16 -7.49 25.90
CA GLY A 175 -17.20 -7.37 26.93
C GLY A 175 -18.63 -7.46 26.35
N ASP A 176 -19.48 -6.49 26.67
CA ASP A 176 -20.87 -6.45 26.18
C ASP A 176 -20.98 -6.29 24.65
N LEU A 177 -19.90 -5.89 23.99
CA LEU A 177 -19.81 -5.78 22.52
C LEU A 177 -19.37 -7.09 21.84
N GLY A 178 -19.13 -8.16 22.61
CA GLY A 178 -18.77 -9.46 22.09
C GLY A 178 -17.49 -9.42 21.25
N ASP A 179 -17.56 -9.79 19.97
CA ASP A 179 -16.48 -9.70 18.99
C ASP A 179 -16.43 -8.34 18.26
N TYR A 180 -17.30 -7.41 18.62
CA TYR A 180 -17.46 -6.13 17.96
C TYR A 180 -17.87 -6.22 16.48
N GLY A 181 -18.50 -7.35 16.09
CA GLY A 181 -18.96 -7.64 14.73
C GLY A 181 -17.88 -8.14 13.78
N GLU A 182 -16.70 -8.52 14.29
CA GLU A 182 -15.57 -8.97 13.48
C GLU A 182 -15.90 -10.21 12.64
N ASP A 183 -16.46 -11.25 13.25
CA ASP A 183 -16.80 -12.50 12.55
C ASP A 183 -17.78 -12.26 11.39
N TRP A 184 -18.73 -11.34 11.57
CA TRP A 184 -19.71 -11.01 10.55
C TRP A 184 -19.10 -10.17 9.42
N LEU A 185 -18.37 -9.12 9.77
CA LEU A 185 -17.72 -8.22 8.81
C LEU A 185 -16.60 -8.91 8.03
N ALA A 186 -16.07 -10.05 8.49
CA ALA A 186 -15.08 -10.81 7.72
C ALA A 186 -15.61 -11.24 6.33
N THR A 187 -16.93 -11.38 6.17
CA THR A 187 -17.57 -11.85 4.92
C THR A 187 -18.80 -11.04 4.49
N HIS A 188 -19.10 -9.95 5.20
CA HIS A 188 -20.21 -9.04 4.90
C HIS A 188 -19.70 -7.60 4.99
N ASP A 189 -20.37 -6.68 4.31
CA ASP A 189 -20.05 -5.26 4.44
C ASP A 189 -21.15 -4.47 5.19
N ALA A 190 -20.73 -3.39 5.81
CA ALA A 190 -21.59 -2.36 6.39
C ALA A 190 -21.17 -0.98 5.88
N GLY A 191 -20.77 -0.91 4.62
CA GLY A 191 -20.11 0.23 4.00
C GLY A 191 -21.03 1.20 3.28
N SER A 192 -20.39 2.25 2.74
CA SER A 192 -21.00 3.29 1.91
C SER A 192 -20.16 3.55 0.66
N GLY A 193 -19.32 2.59 0.27
CA GLY A 193 -18.44 2.69 -0.87
C GLY A 193 -19.15 2.62 -2.21
N PRO A 194 -18.41 2.75 -3.33
CA PRO A 194 -19.00 2.73 -4.67
C PRO A 194 -19.57 1.38 -5.08
N TYR A 195 -19.16 0.29 -4.45
CA TYR A 195 -19.65 -1.06 -4.71
C TYR A 195 -20.16 -1.73 -3.43
N MET A 196 -21.24 -2.49 -3.56
CA MET A 196 -21.82 -3.31 -2.49
C MET A 196 -21.35 -4.76 -2.66
N MET A 197 -20.92 -5.39 -1.60
CA MET A 197 -20.57 -6.80 -1.59
C MET A 197 -21.81 -7.68 -1.86
N VAL A 198 -21.64 -8.65 -2.75
CA VAL A 198 -22.63 -9.70 -3.02
C VAL A 198 -22.24 -11.02 -2.33
N SER A 199 -20.95 -11.35 -2.39
CA SER A 199 -20.40 -12.52 -1.73
C SER A 199 -18.90 -12.37 -1.51
N HIS A 200 -18.40 -12.96 -0.43
CA HIS A 200 -16.97 -13.03 -0.13
C HIS A 200 -16.62 -14.45 0.36
N LEU A 201 -15.67 -15.06 -0.32
CA LEU A 201 -14.99 -16.27 0.08
C LEU A 201 -13.54 -15.91 0.38
N PRO A 202 -13.18 -15.71 1.66
CA PRO A 202 -11.86 -15.19 2.06
C PRO A 202 -10.70 -15.91 1.38
N GLY A 203 -9.76 -15.14 0.83
CA GLY A 203 -8.60 -15.66 0.11
C GLY A 203 -8.90 -16.37 -1.22
N GLN A 204 -10.12 -16.29 -1.75
CA GLN A 204 -10.49 -16.97 -2.98
C GLN A 204 -11.26 -16.09 -3.98
N ARG A 205 -12.31 -15.42 -3.52
CA ARG A 205 -13.20 -14.64 -4.41
C ARG A 205 -14.01 -13.61 -3.64
N LEU A 206 -14.14 -12.42 -4.23
CA LEU A 206 -15.07 -11.39 -3.78
C LEU A 206 -15.90 -10.92 -4.99
N ASP A 207 -17.22 -10.93 -4.86
CA ASP A 207 -18.16 -10.38 -5.84
C ASP A 207 -18.79 -9.11 -5.29
N ALA A 208 -18.82 -8.04 -6.09
CA ALA A 208 -19.45 -6.79 -5.74
C ALA A 208 -20.25 -6.21 -6.91
N VAL A 209 -21.27 -5.42 -6.60
CA VAL A 209 -22.11 -4.72 -7.58
C VAL A 209 -22.11 -3.23 -7.33
N ARG A 210 -22.23 -2.45 -8.39
CA ARG A 210 -22.26 -0.99 -8.33
C ARG A 210 -23.37 -0.48 -7.40
N PHE A 211 -23.00 0.41 -6.47
CA PHE A 211 -23.96 1.12 -5.63
C PHE A 211 -24.45 2.37 -6.35
N VAL A 212 -25.66 2.32 -6.89
CA VAL A 212 -26.21 3.40 -7.71
C VAL A 212 -26.44 4.70 -6.94
N ASP A 213 -26.70 4.60 -5.63
CA ASP A 213 -26.92 5.72 -4.71
C ASP A 213 -25.62 6.26 -4.09
N TYR A 214 -24.44 5.86 -4.63
CA TYR A 214 -23.16 6.35 -4.13
C TYR A 214 -23.09 7.88 -4.17
N PHE A 215 -22.71 8.50 -3.07
CA PHE A 215 -22.88 9.94 -2.85
C PHE A 215 -22.07 10.85 -3.79
N GLU A 216 -20.94 10.39 -4.32
CA GLU A 216 -20.18 11.12 -5.35
C GLU A 216 -20.74 10.89 -6.78
N GLY A 217 -21.73 10.02 -6.92
CA GLY A 217 -22.35 9.71 -8.21
C GLY A 217 -21.45 8.96 -9.19
N TRP A 218 -21.92 8.84 -10.42
CA TRP A 218 -21.29 8.09 -11.53
C TRP A 218 -21.24 8.96 -12.77
N SER A 219 -20.35 9.98 -12.77
CA SER A 219 -20.20 10.90 -13.90
C SER A 219 -19.55 10.22 -15.10
N ASP A 220 -20.01 10.54 -16.29
CA ASP A 220 -19.39 10.16 -17.56
C ASP A 220 -18.47 11.26 -18.11
N GLU A 221 -18.25 12.33 -17.35
CA GLU A 221 -17.40 13.45 -17.75
C GLU A 221 -15.94 12.99 -17.95
N GLY A 222 -15.38 13.32 -19.10
CA GLY A 222 -14.01 12.95 -19.45
C GLY A 222 -13.84 11.53 -20.01
N TRP A 223 -14.92 10.73 -20.09
CA TRP A 223 -14.91 9.39 -20.64
C TRP A 223 -15.37 9.35 -22.11
N GLY A 224 -14.99 8.30 -22.82
CA GLY A 224 -15.38 8.07 -24.20
C GLY A 224 -16.89 7.74 -24.34
N PRO A 225 -17.46 7.89 -25.53
CA PRO A 225 -18.93 7.77 -25.75
C PRO A 225 -19.49 6.37 -25.45
N ASN A 226 -18.64 5.34 -25.39
CA ASN A 226 -19.04 3.95 -25.12
C ASN A 226 -18.39 3.40 -23.84
N GLU A 227 -17.70 4.25 -23.08
CA GLU A 227 -17.05 3.92 -21.82
C GLU A 227 -18.03 4.19 -20.67
N VAL A 228 -18.54 3.13 -20.08
CA VAL A 228 -19.55 3.20 -19.02
C VAL A 228 -19.00 2.69 -17.68
N PRO A 229 -19.60 3.11 -16.54
CA PRO A 229 -19.25 2.55 -15.24
C PRO A 229 -19.41 1.03 -15.20
N ILE A 230 -18.51 0.35 -14.52
CA ILE A 230 -18.57 -1.10 -14.34
C ILE A 230 -19.73 -1.42 -13.40
N GLU A 231 -20.61 -2.35 -13.80
CA GLU A 231 -21.78 -2.75 -13.01
C GLU A 231 -21.44 -3.82 -11.95
N ARG A 232 -20.54 -4.73 -12.29
CA ARG A 232 -20.16 -5.81 -11.42
C ARG A 232 -18.66 -6.09 -11.46
N LEU A 233 -18.09 -6.25 -10.28
CA LEU A 233 -16.71 -6.67 -10.06
C LEU A 233 -16.70 -8.12 -9.58
N VAL A 234 -15.76 -8.91 -10.12
CA VAL A 234 -15.50 -10.27 -9.70
C VAL A 234 -13.99 -10.38 -9.44
N PHE A 235 -13.60 -10.23 -8.19
CA PHE A 235 -12.21 -10.44 -7.80
C PHE A 235 -11.93 -11.94 -7.68
N ILE A 236 -10.88 -12.39 -8.36
CA ILE A 236 -10.31 -13.74 -8.23
C ILE A 236 -8.88 -13.62 -7.72
N MET A 237 -8.33 -14.71 -7.22
CA MET A 237 -7.03 -14.72 -6.54
C MET A 237 -6.17 -15.86 -7.10
N GLU A 238 -5.58 -15.61 -8.27
CA GLU A 238 -4.67 -16.55 -8.94
C GLU A 238 -3.22 -16.02 -8.79
N THR A 239 -2.29 -16.89 -8.48
CA THR A 239 -0.88 -16.54 -8.26
C THR A 239 0.06 -17.02 -9.36
N ASP A 240 -0.41 -17.92 -10.25
CA ASP A 240 0.40 -18.42 -11.37
C ASP A 240 0.27 -17.53 -12.60
N TYR A 241 1.28 -16.75 -12.90
CA TYR A 241 1.30 -15.80 -14.02
C TYR A 241 1.24 -16.45 -15.41
N THR A 242 1.52 -17.76 -15.53
CA THR A 242 1.30 -18.51 -16.77
C THR A 242 -0.19 -18.77 -16.98
N THR A 243 -0.89 -19.10 -15.89
CA THR A 243 -2.34 -19.23 -15.87
C THR A 243 -3.01 -17.89 -16.15
N LEU A 244 -2.58 -16.81 -15.47
CA LEU A 244 -3.09 -15.46 -15.68
C LEU A 244 -2.92 -14.98 -17.12
N MET A 245 -1.76 -15.21 -17.75
CA MET A 245 -1.55 -14.90 -19.16
C MET A 245 -2.53 -15.65 -20.07
N THR A 246 -2.84 -16.90 -19.74
CA THR A 246 -3.80 -17.69 -20.49
C THR A 246 -5.22 -17.13 -20.34
N LEU A 247 -5.63 -16.79 -19.12
CA LEU A 247 -6.93 -16.20 -18.84
C LEU A 247 -7.08 -14.81 -19.49
N LEU A 248 -6.03 -14.00 -19.45
CA LEU A 248 -6.00 -12.69 -20.09
C LEU A 248 -6.18 -12.81 -21.62
N LYS A 249 -5.40 -13.68 -22.27
CA LYS A 249 -5.49 -13.92 -23.73
C LYS A 249 -6.81 -14.57 -24.15
N SER A 250 -7.42 -15.42 -23.32
CA SER A 250 -8.74 -16.00 -23.61
C SER A 250 -9.90 -15.04 -23.34
N GLY A 251 -9.65 -13.96 -22.54
CA GLY A 251 -10.66 -13.00 -22.10
C GLY A 251 -11.54 -13.49 -20.94
N ASP A 252 -11.09 -14.51 -20.26
CA ASP A 252 -11.68 -14.94 -18.99
C ASP A 252 -11.20 -14.08 -17.80
N LEU A 253 -10.16 -13.25 -18.03
CA LEU A 253 -9.67 -12.21 -17.14
C LEU A 253 -9.70 -10.87 -17.85
N ASP A 254 -10.31 -9.87 -17.24
CA ASP A 254 -10.41 -8.53 -17.80
C ASP A 254 -9.29 -7.60 -17.33
N LEU A 255 -8.83 -7.74 -16.08
CA LEU A 255 -7.84 -6.87 -15.46
C LEU A 255 -6.99 -7.65 -14.45
N GLU A 256 -5.68 -7.44 -14.49
CA GLU A 256 -4.73 -7.94 -13.50
C GLU A 256 -4.04 -6.77 -12.80
N ILE A 257 -4.06 -6.74 -11.47
CA ILE A 257 -3.65 -5.59 -10.67
C ILE A 257 -2.47 -5.85 -9.71
N ASN A 258 -1.94 -7.08 -9.65
CA ASN A 258 -0.82 -7.42 -8.76
C ASN A 258 0.55 -7.08 -9.34
N GLY A 259 0.65 -6.97 -10.67
CA GLY A 259 1.86 -6.51 -11.34
C GLY A 259 3.08 -7.43 -11.25
N GLY A 260 2.90 -8.73 -10.99
CA GLY A 260 3.98 -9.71 -10.89
C GLY A 260 4.45 -10.30 -12.22
N TRP A 261 4.19 -9.63 -13.34
CA TRP A 261 4.58 -10.06 -14.67
C TRP A 261 6.10 -10.05 -14.87
N THR A 262 6.61 -11.08 -15.54
CA THR A 262 7.99 -11.06 -16.04
C THR A 262 8.12 -10.14 -17.26
N LEU A 263 9.31 -9.60 -17.51
CA LEU A 263 9.57 -8.75 -18.68
C LEU A 263 9.13 -9.38 -20.01
N PRO A 264 9.42 -10.68 -20.31
CA PRO A 264 8.92 -11.31 -21.53
C PRO A 264 7.39 -11.38 -21.61
N GLN A 265 6.69 -11.49 -20.48
CA GLN A 265 5.22 -11.47 -20.45
C GLN A 265 4.69 -10.06 -20.70
N LEU A 266 5.31 -9.04 -20.10
CA LEU A 266 4.96 -7.63 -20.35
C LEU A 266 5.13 -7.24 -21.82
N GLN A 267 6.22 -7.66 -22.46
CA GLN A 267 6.42 -7.45 -23.91
C GLN A 267 5.30 -8.11 -24.73
N GLN A 268 4.87 -9.32 -24.36
CA GLN A 268 3.76 -10.00 -25.03
C GLN A 268 2.41 -9.27 -24.84
N ILE A 269 2.21 -8.62 -23.70
CA ILE A 269 1.01 -7.82 -23.42
C ILE A 269 1.04 -6.52 -24.24
N ASP A 270 2.18 -5.81 -24.21
CA ASP A 270 2.36 -4.54 -24.92
C ASP A 270 2.27 -4.68 -26.46
N GLU A 271 2.68 -5.82 -27.00
CA GLU A 271 2.61 -6.13 -28.43
C GLU A 271 1.22 -6.62 -28.89
N ASP A 272 0.32 -6.98 -27.95
CA ASP A 272 -1.00 -7.51 -28.28
C ASP A 272 -2.04 -6.39 -28.42
N PRO A 273 -2.62 -6.16 -29.61
CA PRO A 273 -3.55 -5.06 -29.83
C PRO A 273 -4.89 -5.20 -29.06
N ASP A 274 -5.19 -6.40 -28.56
CA ASP A 274 -6.41 -6.68 -27.80
C ASP A 274 -6.21 -6.48 -26.29
N LEU A 275 -4.99 -6.14 -25.87
CA LEU A 275 -4.60 -5.90 -24.49
C LEU A 275 -4.12 -4.46 -24.29
N GLY A 276 -4.02 -4.06 -23.02
CA GLY A 276 -3.47 -2.79 -22.59
C GLY A 276 -2.60 -2.97 -21.35
N LEU A 277 -1.75 -1.98 -21.11
CA LEU A 277 -0.85 -1.95 -19.98
C LEU A 277 -0.84 -0.55 -19.35
N GLU A 278 -1.27 -0.44 -18.10
CA GLU A 278 -1.12 0.79 -17.31
C GLU A 278 0.10 0.67 -16.41
N ILE A 279 0.91 1.74 -16.34
CA ILE A 279 2.15 1.78 -15.58
C ILE A 279 2.04 2.85 -14.51
N VAL A 280 2.18 2.47 -13.26
CA VAL A 280 2.16 3.39 -12.12
C VAL A 280 3.46 3.30 -11.34
N TRP A 281 4.17 4.42 -11.26
CA TRP A 281 5.41 4.54 -10.48
C TRP A 281 5.08 5.07 -9.08
N ALA A 282 4.93 4.16 -8.13
CA ALA A 282 4.50 4.51 -6.79
C ALA A 282 5.13 3.66 -5.67
N GLN A 283 6.14 2.85 -5.99
CA GLN A 283 6.69 1.91 -5.01
C GLN A 283 8.22 2.02 -4.95
N ASN A 284 8.76 2.35 -3.78
CA ASN A 284 10.20 2.28 -3.53
C ASN A 284 10.58 0.88 -3.07
N VAL A 285 11.53 0.25 -3.76
CA VAL A 285 12.30 -0.85 -3.19
C VAL A 285 13.33 -0.23 -2.27
N THR A 286 13.30 -0.61 -1.00
CA THR A 286 14.16 -0.02 0.03
C THR A 286 14.93 -1.10 0.76
N VAL A 287 16.23 -0.96 0.82
CA VAL A 287 17.11 -1.81 1.64
C VAL A 287 17.52 -1.03 2.87
N TRP A 288 17.13 -1.52 4.02
CA TRP A 288 17.42 -0.94 5.32
C TRP A 288 18.66 -1.59 5.94
N MET A 289 19.45 -0.81 6.68
CA MET A 289 20.67 -1.28 7.32
C MET A 289 20.60 -1.14 8.82
N ASN A 290 20.72 -2.26 9.53
CA ASN A 290 20.72 -2.31 10.99
C ASN A 290 21.98 -1.66 11.56
N THR A 291 21.84 -0.49 12.19
CA THR A 291 22.97 0.29 12.71
C THR A 291 23.50 -0.23 14.05
N GLN A 292 22.88 -1.24 14.65
CA GLN A 292 23.32 -1.84 15.91
C GLN A 292 24.02 -3.17 15.74
N LYS A 293 24.14 -3.68 14.52
CA LYS A 293 24.70 -5.01 14.23
C LYS A 293 25.97 -4.91 13.36
N PRO A 294 27.11 -5.46 13.82
CA PRO A 294 28.30 -5.59 12.98
C PRO A 294 28.02 -6.36 11.69
N PRO A 295 28.49 -5.92 10.48
CA PRO A 295 29.34 -4.76 10.27
C PRO A 295 28.57 -3.47 9.89
N THR A 296 27.24 -3.51 9.78
CA THR A 296 26.43 -2.35 9.40
C THR A 296 26.27 -1.30 10.50
N ASP A 297 26.80 -1.54 11.69
CA ASP A 297 26.94 -0.57 12.79
C ASP A 297 28.03 0.49 12.52
N ASP A 298 28.76 0.38 11.40
CA ASP A 298 29.74 1.35 10.94
C ASP A 298 29.23 2.12 9.73
N GLU A 299 29.25 3.45 9.83
CA GLU A 299 28.71 4.33 8.76
C GLU A 299 29.51 4.19 7.45
N HIS A 300 30.84 4.10 7.54
CA HIS A 300 31.68 3.93 6.35
C HIS A 300 31.43 2.58 5.68
N PHE A 301 31.16 1.54 6.45
CA PHE A 301 30.76 0.25 5.89
C PHE A 301 29.41 0.35 5.16
N ARG A 302 28.42 1.04 5.71
CA ARG A 302 27.14 1.29 5.05
C ARG A 302 27.30 2.12 3.78
N LYS A 303 28.10 3.20 3.82
CA LYS A 303 28.42 4.01 2.62
C LYS A 303 29.10 3.18 1.53
N ALA A 304 29.98 2.26 1.92
CA ALA A 304 30.62 1.35 0.95
C ALA A 304 29.61 0.45 0.24
N ILE A 305 28.58 -0.05 0.94
CA ILE A 305 27.47 -0.82 0.34
C ILE A 305 26.77 0.01 -0.75
N LEU A 306 26.43 1.28 -0.46
CA LEU A 306 25.77 2.17 -1.42
C LEU A 306 26.58 2.37 -2.69
N TYR A 307 27.90 2.59 -2.55
CA TYR A 307 28.80 2.81 -3.70
C TYR A 307 29.14 1.51 -4.46
N ALA A 308 29.11 0.37 -3.76
CA ALA A 308 29.41 -0.92 -4.39
C ALA A 308 28.28 -1.43 -5.28
N PHE A 309 27.02 -1.11 -4.95
CA PHE A 309 25.87 -1.70 -5.61
C PHE A 309 25.74 -1.28 -7.08
N ASP A 310 25.57 -2.26 -7.97
CA ASP A 310 25.32 -2.05 -9.41
C ASP A 310 23.84 -1.81 -9.67
N TYR A 311 23.43 -0.54 -9.58
CA TYR A 311 22.04 -0.10 -9.81
C TYR A 311 21.58 -0.38 -11.25
N GLU A 312 22.47 -0.28 -12.24
CA GLU A 312 22.13 -0.44 -13.65
C GLU A 312 21.71 -1.87 -13.97
N SER A 313 22.37 -2.88 -13.39
CA SER A 313 21.99 -4.28 -13.61
C SER A 313 20.59 -4.62 -13.09
N ILE A 314 20.11 -3.95 -12.05
CA ILE A 314 18.76 -4.13 -11.53
C ILE A 314 17.74 -3.30 -12.31
N VAL A 315 18.09 -2.07 -12.66
CA VAL A 315 17.16 -1.11 -13.31
C VAL A 315 17.11 -1.32 -14.82
N GLY A 316 18.22 -1.62 -15.47
CA GLY A 316 18.32 -1.71 -16.93
C GLY A 316 17.23 -2.54 -17.61
N PRO A 317 16.83 -3.70 -17.06
CA PRO A 317 15.72 -4.47 -17.62
C PRO A 317 14.37 -3.71 -17.66
N TRP A 318 14.17 -2.74 -16.79
CA TRP A 318 12.93 -1.97 -16.67
C TRP A 318 12.94 -0.64 -17.43
N GLU A 319 14.06 -0.25 -18.05
CA GLU A 319 14.19 1.02 -18.78
C GLU A 319 13.13 1.21 -19.88
N ALA A 320 12.69 0.11 -20.52
CA ALA A 320 11.65 0.15 -21.53
C ALA A 320 10.29 0.63 -21.00
N PHE A 321 10.06 0.43 -19.68
CA PHE A 321 8.83 0.85 -18.98
C PHE A 321 9.03 2.14 -18.17
N GLY A 322 10.17 2.80 -18.31
CA GLY A 322 10.59 3.96 -17.55
C GLY A 322 11.31 3.56 -16.26
N ASN A 323 12.14 4.45 -15.77
CA ASN A 323 12.88 4.29 -14.52
C ASN A 323 12.55 5.47 -13.63
N GLY A 324 11.76 5.23 -12.57
CA GLY A 324 11.44 6.26 -11.59
C GLY A 324 12.68 6.69 -10.80
N GLU A 325 12.81 7.98 -10.53
CA GLU A 325 13.74 8.46 -9.53
C GLU A 325 13.38 7.85 -8.17
N THR A 326 14.36 7.69 -7.29
CA THR A 326 14.18 7.08 -5.97
C THR A 326 14.62 8.03 -4.87
N GLY A 327 14.09 7.83 -3.67
CA GLY A 327 14.47 8.63 -2.51
C GLY A 327 13.73 8.21 -1.26
N ILE A 328 13.91 8.95 -0.18
CA ILE A 328 13.17 8.73 1.06
C ILE A 328 11.68 8.96 0.81
N LEU A 329 11.32 10.11 0.24
CA LEU A 329 9.99 10.34 -0.34
C LEU A 329 9.97 9.87 -1.79
N LEU A 330 8.80 9.60 -2.33
CA LEU A 330 8.64 9.34 -3.75
C LEU A 330 8.78 10.64 -4.57
N PRO A 331 9.33 10.59 -5.79
CA PRO A 331 9.56 11.78 -6.63
C PRO A 331 8.31 12.60 -6.95
N ASN A 332 7.14 11.98 -6.92
CA ASN A 332 5.86 12.62 -7.14
C ASN A 332 5.21 13.16 -5.85
N MET A 333 5.84 12.98 -4.69
CA MET A 333 5.38 13.57 -3.44
C MET A 333 5.89 15.01 -3.29
N PRO A 334 5.03 15.95 -2.83
CA PRO A 334 5.49 17.29 -2.45
C PRO A 334 6.64 17.22 -1.43
N GLY A 335 7.63 18.08 -1.55
CA GLY A 335 8.80 18.09 -0.64
C GLY A 335 9.83 16.99 -0.91
N TYR A 336 9.69 16.24 -2.01
CA TYR A 336 10.74 15.33 -2.47
C TYR A 336 12.03 16.08 -2.77
N VAL A 337 13.15 15.53 -2.33
CA VAL A 337 14.50 16.00 -2.66
C VAL A 337 15.29 14.83 -3.22
N PRO A 338 15.90 14.97 -4.40
CA PRO A 338 16.84 13.95 -4.90
C PRO A 338 17.93 13.72 -3.85
N ILE A 339 18.18 12.46 -3.52
CA ILE A 339 19.21 12.13 -2.53
C ILE A 339 20.58 12.21 -3.20
N GLU A 340 21.41 13.12 -2.71
CA GLU A 340 22.85 13.19 -2.93
C GLU A 340 23.53 12.91 -1.58
N PRO A 341 24.40 11.94 -1.41
CA PRO A 341 25.18 11.23 -2.42
C PRO A 341 24.75 9.77 -2.67
N GLN A 342 23.48 9.51 -2.94
CA GLN A 342 23.15 8.15 -3.38
C GLN A 342 23.69 7.93 -4.80
N PRO A 343 24.70 7.05 -5.00
CA PRO A 343 25.16 6.76 -6.32
C PRO A 343 24.07 5.97 -7.06
N ARG A 344 23.68 6.43 -8.24
CA ARG A 344 22.89 5.63 -9.19
C ARG A 344 23.78 4.81 -10.12
N ALA A 345 25.08 4.96 -9.99
CA ALA A 345 26.08 4.21 -10.70
C ALA A 345 27.03 3.56 -9.70
N GLN A 346 27.42 2.34 -9.98
CA GLN A 346 28.44 1.64 -9.20
C GLN A 346 29.76 2.44 -9.21
N ASP A 347 30.35 2.65 -8.03
CA ASP A 347 31.68 3.25 -7.84
C ASP A 347 32.50 2.41 -6.84
N LEU A 348 33.13 1.36 -7.36
CA LEU A 348 33.95 0.44 -6.56
C LEU A 348 35.19 1.13 -5.96
N ASP A 349 35.70 2.18 -6.59
CA ASP A 349 36.86 2.91 -6.05
C ASP A 349 36.44 3.74 -4.84
N ARG A 350 35.28 4.36 -4.90
CA ARG A 350 34.69 5.06 -3.75
C ARG A 350 34.33 4.06 -2.64
N ALA A 351 33.73 2.93 -2.97
CA ALA A 351 33.42 1.87 -2.01
C ALA A 351 34.66 1.39 -1.26
N ARG A 352 35.80 1.19 -1.96
CA ARG A 352 37.09 0.84 -1.34
C ARG A 352 37.60 1.95 -0.41
N GLN A 353 37.41 3.22 -0.77
CA GLN A 353 37.80 4.35 0.09
C GLN A 353 36.99 4.36 1.38
N GLU A 354 35.68 4.12 1.30
CA GLU A 354 34.82 4.05 2.47
C GLU A 354 35.19 2.84 3.35
N LEU A 355 35.40 1.65 2.77
CA LEU A 355 35.85 0.48 3.53
C LEU A 355 37.19 0.71 4.25
N ALA A 356 38.11 1.47 3.63
CA ALA A 356 39.38 1.81 4.25
C ALA A 356 39.24 2.77 5.47
N LEU A 357 38.14 3.48 5.57
CA LEU A 357 37.79 4.34 6.70
C LEU A 357 36.96 3.61 7.79
N SER A 358 36.38 2.47 7.44
CA SER A 358 35.60 1.64 8.35
C SER A 358 36.44 1.09 9.49
N LYS A 359 35.83 0.94 10.66
CA LYS A 359 36.47 0.22 11.78
C LYS A 359 36.79 -1.25 11.47
N TYR A 360 36.26 -1.79 10.39
CA TYR A 360 36.49 -3.16 9.92
C TYR A 360 37.58 -3.26 8.85
N ALA A 361 38.24 -2.16 8.47
CA ALA A 361 39.21 -2.09 7.38
C ALA A 361 40.31 -3.16 7.45
N ASP A 362 40.81 -3.46 8.66
CA ASP A 362 41.88 -4.44 8.89
C ASP A 362 41.40 -5.91 8.98
N ASN A 363 40.07 -6.14 9.02
CA ASN A 363 39.49 -7.46 9.28
C ASN A 363 38.30 -7.77 8.36
N LEU A 364 38.25 -7.27 7.14
CA LEU A 364 37.14 -7.47 6.21
C LEU A 364 36.87 -8.96 5.93
N ASP A 365 37.90 -9.79 5.89
CA ASP A 365 37.78 -11.25 5.68
C ASP A 365 37.09 -11.96 6.88
N ASP A 366 37.05 -11.35 8.05
CA ASP A 366 36.48 -11.92 9.27
C ASP A 366 35.03 -11.46 9.51
N VAL A 367 34.51 -10.55 8.71
CA VAL A 367 33.15 -10.04 8.84
C VAL A 367 32.22 -10.56 7.75
N THR A 368 31.04 -10.97 8.16
CA THR A 368 29.97 -11.38 7.24
C THR A 368 28.75 -10.48 7.48
N ALA A 369 28.25 -9.87 6.42
CA ALA A 369 26.97 -9.18 6.45
C ALA A 369 25.86 -10.12 6.00
N VAL A 370 24.68 -10.01 6.60
CA VAL A 370 23.51 -10.84 6.30
C VAL A 370 22.45 -9.97 5.67
N PHE A 371 21.96 -10.41 4.51
CA PHE A 371 20.86 -9.78 3.77
C PHE A 371 19.66 -10.72 3.80
N HIS A 372 18.54 -10.26 4.36
CA HIS A 372 17.27 -11.01 4.34
C HIS A 372 16.24 -10.32 3.48
N PHE A 373 15.44 -11.14 2.78
CA PHE A 373 14.32 -10.74 1.95
C PHE A 373 13.09 -11.63 2.25
N CYS A 374 11.90 -11.22 1.83
CA CYS A 374 10.71 -12.05 1.97
C CYS A 374 10.72 -13.21 0.97
N GLY A 375 10.84 -14.44 1.45
CA GLY A 375 10.90 -15.63 0.60
C GLY A 375 9.70 -15.75 -0.33
N GLY A 376 9.99 -15.91 -1.62
CA GLY A 376 9.00 -15.97 -2.70
C GLY A 376 8.84 -14.66 -3.49
N LEU A 377 9.61 -13.62 -3.14
CA LEU A 377 9.67 -12.35 -3.89
C LEU A 377 10.99 -12.27 -4.68
N ASP A 378 10.96 -12.76 -5.92
CA ASP A 378 12.14 -12.86 -6.78
C ASP A 378 12.87 -11.53 -6.96
N PHE A 379 12.13 -10.40 -7.05
CA PHE A 379 12.74 -9.08 -7.22
C PHE A 379 13.55 -8.63 -5.99
N GLU A 380 13.20 -9.09 -4.79
CA GLU A 380 13.96 -8.83 -3.56
C GLU A 380 15.20 -9.73 -3.48
N GLU A 381 15.06 -10.99 -3.92
CA GLU A 381 16.17 -11.92 -4.03
C GLU A 381 17.22 -11.41 -5.02
N ASP A 382 16.81 -10.91 -6.18
CA ASP A 382 17.69 -10.36 -7.21
C ASP A 382 18.57 -9.22 -6.66
N VAL A 383 17.99 -8.32 -5.85
CA VAL A 383 18.74 -7.24 -5.18
C VAL A 383 19.77 -7.81 -4.21
N GLY A 384 19.41 -8.81 -3.43
CA GLY A 384 20.32 -9.47 -2.49
C GLY A 384 21.49 -10.17 -3.17
N LEU A 385 21.21 -10.91 -4.25
CA LEU A 385 22.22 -11.62 -5.03
C LEU A 385 23.16 -10.67 -5.79
N GLN A 386 22.63 -9.56 -6.32
CA GLN A 386 23.44 -8.50 -6.92
C GLN A 386 24.38 -7.90 -5.88
N LEU A 387 23.87 -7.52 -4.72
CA LEU A 387 24.68 -6.97 -3.64
C LEU A 387 25.76 -7.95 -3.16
N GLN A 388 25.43 -9.24 -3.05
CA GLN A 388 26.40 -10.28 -2.70
C GLN A 388 27.56 -10.33 -3.71
N ALA A 389 27.26 -10.25 -5.00
CA ALA A 389 28.28 -10.26 -6.06
C ALA A 389 29.17 -9.01 -6.00
N ASP A 390 28.55 -7.84 -5.85
CA ASP A 390 29.26 -6.55 -5.82
C ASP A 390 30.19 -6.43 -4.60
N MET A 391 29.72 -6.84 -3.42
CA MET A 391 30.52 -6.80 -2.19
C MET A 391 31.66 -7.84 -2.20
N ALA A 392 31.49 -8.96 -2.90
CA ALA A 392 32.56 -9.96 -3.10
C ALA A 392 33.75 -9.38 -3.87
N GLU A 393 33.55 -8.43 -4.81
CA GLU A 393 34.64 -7.72 -5.52
C GLU A 393 35.49 -6.85 -4.57
N LEU A 394 34.93 -6.51 -3.40
CA LEU A 394 35.61 -5.76 -2.35
C LEU A 394 36.19 -6.65 -1.24
N GLY A 395 36.06 -7.98 -1.37
CA GLY A 395 36.48 -8.94 -0.37
C GLY A 395 35.55 -9.07 0.85
N VAL A 396 34.32 -8.62 0.73
CA VAL A 396 33.32 -8.68 1.80
C VAL A 396 32.33 -9.81 1.51
N THR A 397 32.10 -10.66 2.51
CA THR A 397 31.10 -11.74 2.41
C THR A 397 29.71 -11.21 2.76
N VAL A 398 28.74 -11.46 1.88
CA VAL A 398 27.31 -11.23 2.16
C VAL A 398 26.57 -12.57 2.05
N GLU A 399 25.87 -12.95 3.11
CA GLU A 399 24.94 -14.10 3.12
C GLU A 399 23.54 -13.61 2.78
N VAL A 400 22.89 -14.26 1.81
CA VAL A 400 21.53 -13.91 1.35
C VAL A 400 20.57 -15.04 1.73
N ALA A 401 19.47 -14.71 2.39
CA ALA A 401 18.44 -15.67 2.76
C ALA A 401 17.03 -15.08 2.68
N GLY A 402 16.07 -15.93 2.27
CA GLY A 402 14.65 -15.56 2.11
C GLY A 402 13.74 -16.36 3.03
N PRO A 403 13.64 -16.06 4.34
CA PRO A 403 12.66 -16.69 5.22
C PRO A 403 11.22 -16.37 4.76
N PRO A 404 10.25 -17.28 5.03
CA PRO A 404 8.85 -17.00 4.74
C PRO A 404 8.34 -15.77 5.52
N TRP A 405 7.33 -15.09 4.99
CA TRP A 405 6.78 -13.86 5.58
C TRP A 405 6.55 -13.88 7.10
N PRO A 406 5.94 -14.92 7.72
CA PRO A 406 5.75 -14.94 9.18
C PRO A 406 7.06 -14.95 9.99
N GLU A 407 8.11 -15.58 9.46
CA GLU A 407 9.44 -15.62 10.07
C GLU A 407 10.16 -14.30 9.84
N TYR A 408 10.15 -13.81 8.59
CA TYR A 408 10.76 -12.54 8.19
C TYR A 408 10.20 -11.35 8.99
N SER A 409 8.88 -11.26 9.11
CA SER A 409 8.22 -10.20 9.89
C SER A 409 8.53 -10.29 11.39
N ALA A 410 8.64 -11.51 11.93
CA ALA A 410 9.02 -11.71 13.33
C ALA A 410 10.47 -11.31 13.60
N GLU A 411 11.41 -11.63 12.69
CA GLU A 411 12.81 -11.20 12.78
C GLU A 411 12.94 -9.68 12.76
N CYS A 412 12.14 -8.99 11.95
CA CYS A 412 12.15 -7.54 11.83
C CYS A 412 11.50 -6.80 13.02
N SER A 413 11.24 -7.47 14.14
CA SER A 413 10.59 -6.87 15.31
C SER A 413 11.55 -6.28 16.35
N SER A 414 12.85 -6.56 16.25
CA SER A 414 13.87 -6.03 17.16
C SER A 414 15.25 -5.93 16.50
N PRO A 415 16.15 -5.03 16.98
CA PRO A 415 17.50 -4.92 16.41
C PRO A 415 18.34 -6.17 16.56
N GLU A 416 18.12 -6.94 17.62
CA GLU A 416 18.86 -8.16 17.89
C GLU A 416 18.54 -9.26 16.88
N THR A 417 17.28 -9.37 16.47
CA THR A 417 16.80 -10.40 15.53
C THR A 417 16.95 -9.98 14.08
N THR A 418 16.75 -8.68 13.76
CA THR A 418 16.85 -8.15 12.40
C THR A 418 18.23 -8.41 11.79
N ALA A 419 18.29 -8.85 10.54
CA ALA A 419 19.52 -9.02 9.77
C ALA A 419 20.31 -7.69 9.63
N ASN A 420 21.52 -7.74 9.11
CA ASN A 420 22.29 -6.52 8.81
C ASN A 420 21.58 -5.64 7.79
N MET A 421 20.96 -6.28 6.81
CA MET A 421 20.19 -5.63 5.77
C MET A 421 18.87 -6.37 5.58
N THR A 422 17.80 -5.61 5.43
CA THR A 422 16.46 -6.11 5.13
C THR A 422 15.87 -5.29 4.00
N ILE A 423 15.13 -5.94 3.11
CA ILE A 423 14.55 -5.29 1.94
C ILE A 423 13.03 -5.30 2.02
N PHE A 424 12.41 -4.20 1.65
CA PHE A 424 10.95 -4.07 1.59
C PHE A 424 10.52 -3.24 0.40
N LEU A 425 9.33 -3.54 -0.08
CA LEU A 425 8.63 -2.72 -1.04
C LEU A 425 7.73 -1.75 -0.28
N PHE A 426 8.05 -0.46 -0.36
CA PHE A 426 7.23 0.60 0.23
C PHE A 426 6.31 1.22 -0.80
N ALA A 427 5.02 1.12 -0.52
CA ALA A 427 3.96 1.63 -1.37
C ALA A 427 3.09 2.63 -0.59
N PRO A 428 2.73 3.77 -1.18
CA PRO A 428 1.97 4.82 -0.50
C PRO A 428 0.57 4.40 -0.08
N GLN A 429 0.06 3.31 -0.63
CA GLN A 429 -1.27 2.80 -0.34
C GLN A 429 -1.42 2.30 1.10
N ALA A 430 -0.32 1.88 1.72
CA ALA A 430 -0.34 1.42 3.12
C ALA A 430 -0.51 2.59 4.11
N ALA A 431 -0.03 3.79 3.78
CA ALA A 431 -0.30 5.00 4.55
C ALA A 431 0.02 6.25 3.69
N PRO A 432 -0.98 7.00 3.24
CA PRO A 432 -0.82 8.09 2.27
C PRO A 432 -0.29 9.37 2.90
N THR A 433 0.77 9.29 3.70
CA THR A 433 1.34 10.45 4.38
C THR A 433 2.86 10.50 4.27
N HIS A 434 3.42 11.70 4.28
CA HIS A 434 4.88 11.89 4.41
C HIS A 434 5.43 11.26 5.69
N ASP A 435 4.62 11.28 6.76
CA ASP A 435 4.93 10.71 8.06
C ASP A 435 5.27 9.21 7.97
N TYR A 436 4.61 8.48 7.07
CA TYR A 436 4.90 7.07 6.82
C TYR A 436 6.32 6.84 6.28
N TYR A 437 6.78 7.69 5.35
CA TYR A 437 8.13 7.60 4.77
C TYR A 437 9.22 8.21 5.64
N THR A 438 8.87 8.97 6.65
CA THR A 438 9.81 9.71 7.48
C THR A 438 9.73 9.32 8.94
N TYR A 439 8.74 9.80 9.68
CA TYR A 439 8.64 9.55 11.13
C TYR A 439 8.52 8.06 11.45
N SER A 440 7.60 7.35 10.78
CA SER A 440 7.41 5.92 11.02
C SER A 440 8.66 5.10 10.76
N MET A 441 9.49 5.53 9.80
CA MET A 441 10.68 4.80 9.38
C MET A 441 11.95 5.18 10.14
N PHE A 442 12.05 6.41 10.66
CA PHE A 442 13.30 6.94 11.21
C PHE A 442 13.20 7.44 12.66
N ALA A 443 11.99 7.56 13.23
CA ALA A 443 11.85 7.95 14.63
C ALA A 443 12.11 6.76 15.57
N PRO A 444 12.81 6.98 16.70
CA PRO A 444 12.97 5.94 17.73
C PRO A 444 11.61 5.48 18.26
N GLY A 445 11.36 4.18 18.16
CA GLY A 445 10.09 3.60 18.62
C GLY A 445 8.87 3.92 17.77
N GLY A 446 9.06 4.47 16.58
CA GLY A 446 8.09 4.74 15.50
C GLY A 446 6.60 4.70 15.87
N LEU A 447 5.76 4.13 14.99
CA LEU A 447 4.30 4.06 15.19
C LEU A 447 3.75 2.66 15.54
N GLY A 448 4.55 1.70 16.00
CA GLY A 448 4.11 0.35 16.41
C GLY A 448 3.97 -0.66 15.25
N TRP A 449 4.60 -0.43 14.11
CA TRP A 449 4.59 -1.32 12.96
C TRP A 449 5.76 -2.31 12.95
N ILE A 450 5.60 -3.47 12.30
CA ILE A 450 6.59 -4.55 12.15
C ILE A 450 7.95 -4.04 11.63
N PHE A 451 7.97 -2.90 10.93
CA PHE A 451 9.13 -2.34 10.26
C PHE A 451 9.74 -1.13 10.94
N GLU A 452 9.38 -0.87 12.20
CA GLU A 452 9.79 0.32 12.90
C GLU A 452 11.24 0.31 13.29
N ALA A 453 11.90 1.42 12.95
CA ALA A 453 13.19 1.86 13.47
C ALA A 453 14.20 0.72 13.69
N HIS A 454 14.23 -0.27 12.79
CA HIS A 454 15.16 -1.40 12.87
C HIS A 454 16.62 -0.95 12.84
N TRP A 455 16.83 0.28 12.44
CA TRP A 455 18.12 0.94 12.33
C TRP A 455 18.54 1.59 13.62
N TYR A 456 17.65 1.83 14.56
CA TYR A 456 17.93 2.37 15.90
C TYR A 456 18.99 3.46 15.88
N PHE A 457 18.84 4.38 14.96
CA PHE A 457 19.75 5.49 14.80
C PHE A 457 19.28 6.63 15.69
N ASP A 458 20.16 7.06 16.60
CA ASP A 458 19.85 8.08 17.62
C ASP A 458 20.62 9.37 17.29
N ASP A 459 20.18 10.07 16.24
CA ASP A 459 20.66 11.42 15.93
C ASP A 459 19.66 12.47 16.42
N PRO A 460 20.08 13.36 17.38
CA PRO A 460 19.18 14.34 17.97
C PRO A 460 18.63 15.37 16.96
N GLU A 461 19.36 15.68 15.87
CA GLU A 461 18.91 16.62 14.85
C GLU A 461 17.81 15.99 13.99
N ILE A 462 18.01 14.77 13.53
CA ILE A 462 17.01 14.00 12.76
C ILE A 462 15.75 13.81 13.60
N ILE A 463 15.89 13.36 14.85
CA ILE A 463 14.76 13.15 15.76
C ILE A 463 13.99 14.45 15.97
N SER A 464 14.69 15.55 16.22
CA SER A 464 14.06 16.86 16.42
C SER A 464 13.29 17.32 15.17
N LEU A 465 13.84 17.10 13.97
CA LEU A 465 13.15 17.43 12.72
C LEU A 465 11.92 16.55 12.51
N LEU A 466 12.02 15.25 12.79
CA LEU A 466 10.89 14.31 12.71
C LEU A 466 9.73 14.74 13.65
N GLU A 467 10.02 15.14 14.88
CA GLU A 467 9.00 15.67 15.80
C GLU A 467 8.40 16.98 15.26
N GLN A 468 9.22 17.89 14.76
CA GLN A 468 8.76 19.15 14.18
C GLN A 468 7.84 18.95 12.98
N THR A 469 8.07 17.94 12.12
CA THR A 469 7.17 17.68 10.98
C THR A 469 5.75 17.34 11.42
N ARG A 470 5.57 16.73 12.59
CA ARG A 470 4.25 16.39 13.15
C ARG A 470 3.57 17.54 13.86
N GLU A 471 4.35 18.47 14.42
CA GLU A 471 3.85 19.63 15.17
C GLU A 471 3.61 20.85 14.27
N GLU A 472 4.31 20.96 13.12
CA GLU A 472 4.20 22.11 12.23
C GLU A 472 2.83 22.16 11.54
N THR A 473 2.15 23.29 11.73
CA THR A 473 0.77 23.49 11.27
C THR A 473 0.68 24.17 9.91
N ASP A 474 1.71 24.93 9.51
CA ASP A 474 1.82 25.53 8.19
C ASP A 474 2.35 24.48 7.20
N SER A 475 1.56 24.14 6.18
CA SER A 475 1.89 23.10 5.21
C SER A 475 3.19 23.41 4.44
N ALA A 476 3.48 24.67 4.12
CA ALA A 476 4.69 25.02 3.39
C ALA A 476 5.93 24.92 4.30
N ALA A 477 5.80 25.33 5.57
CA ALA A 477 6.87 25.17 6.56
C ALA A 477 7.11 23.67 6.83
N ARG A 478 6.08 22.86 6.91
CA ARG A 478 6.19 21.40 7.08
C ARG A 478 6.90 20.74 5.91
N LEU A 479 6.56 21.10 4.66
CA LEU A 479 7.28 20.60 3.48
C LEU A 479 8.77 20.99 3.52
N ALA A 480 9.11 22.19 3.95
CA ALA A 480 10.50 22.61 4.11
C ALA A 480 11.27 21.80 5.17
N LEU A 481 10.59 21.29 6.20
CA LEU A 481 11.19 20.35 7.16
C LEU A 481 11.47 18.98 6.51
N TYR A 482 10.57 18.47 5.69
CA TYR A 482 10.82 17.22 4.93
C TYR A 482 11.97 17.39 3.92
N GLU A 483 12.09 18.55 3.28
CA GLU A 483 13.21 18.85 2.39
C GLU A 483 14.55 18.89 3.13
N GLN A 484 14.58 19.39 4.38
CA GLN A 484 15.79 19.39 5.22
C GLN A 484 16.15 18.01 5.75
N LEU A 485 15.15 17.20 6.09
CA LEU A 485 15.31 15.90 6.72
C LEU A 485 15.96 14.87 5.79
N GLN A 486 15.55 14.84 4.51
CA GLN A 486 15.97 13.80 3.57
C GLN A 486 17.49 13.75 3.36
N PRO A 487 18.21 14.86 3.10
CA PRO A 487 19.66 14.83 2.96
C PRO A 487 20.38 14.36 4.24
N LEU A 488 19.88 14.74 5.42
CA LEU A 488 20.47 14.32 6.69
C LEU A 488 20.37 12.80 6.89
N ILE A 489 19.20 12.23 6.64
CA ILE A 489 19.00 10.77 6.71
C ILE A 489 19.90 10.06 5.69
N ALA A 490 19.99 10.58 4.48
CA ALA A 490 20.80 10.00 3.42
C ALA A 490 22.30 9.99 3.74
N ASP A 491 22.81 11.05 4.38
CA ASP A 491 24.23 11.18 4.73
C ASP A 491 24.71 10.08 5.70
N HIS A 492 23.82 9.58 6.55
CA HIS A 492 24.13 8.48 7.46
C HIS A 492 24.00 7.08 6.83
N ALA A 493 23.60 7.00 5.56
CA ALA A 493 23.44 5.73 4.84
C ALA A 493 22.60 4.71 5.63
N LEU A 494 21.45 5.13 6.17
CA LEU A 494 20.55 4.26 6.95
C LEU A 494 19.79 3.27 6.08
N ALA A 495 19.56 3.67 4.83
CA ALA A 495 18.91 2.86 3.82
C ALA A 495 19.47 3.21 2.45
N PHE A 496 19.29 2.34 1.46
CA PHE A 496 19.45 2.69 0.06
C PHE A 496 18.24 2.21 -0.76
N TYR A 497 18.06 2.84 -1.90
CA TYR A 497 16.87 2.69 -2.74
C TYR A 497 17.32 2.17 -4.11
N PRO A 498 17.40 0.84 -4.32
CA PRO A 498 17.91 0.27 -5.56
C PRO A 498 17.17 0.79 -6.78
N TYR A 499 15.86 0.83 -6.73
CA TYR A 499 15.02 1.32 -7.80
C TYR A 499 13.58 1.59 -7.33
N GLN A 500 12.83 2.32 -8.14
CA GLN A 500 11.39 2.41 -8.00
C GLN A 500 10.74 1.30 -8.83
N LYS A 501 9.98 0.41 -8.20
CA LYS A 501 9.27 -0.66 -8.88
C LYS A 501 7.96 -0.13 -9.46
N PRO A 502 7.73 -0.28 -10.77
CA PRO A 502 6.42 0.05 -11.32
C PRO A 502 5.38 -0.99 -10.90
N THR A 503 4.17 -0.55 -10.63
CA THR A 503 2.99 -1.40 -10.65
C THR A 503 2.44 -1.42 -12.06
N LEU A 504 2.22 -2.61 -12.60
CA LEU A 504 1.88 -2.84 -14.00
C LEU A 504 0.53 -3.55 -14.07
N PHE A 505 -0.49 -2.84 -14.53
CA PHE A 505 -1.85 -3.36 -14.65
C PHE A 505 -2.07 -3.82 -16.09
N ALA A 506 -2.17 -5.14 -16.27
CA ALA A 506 -2.49 -5.73 -17.58
C ALA A 506 -4.01 -5.86 -17.72
N HIS A 507 -4.57 -5.38 -18.81
CA HIS A 507 -6.01 -5.39 -19.00
C HIS A 507 -6.43 -5.63 -20.43
N GLN A 508 -7.70 -5.94 -20.65
CA GLN A 508 -8.31 -6.01 -21.98
C GLN A 508 -8.42 -4.61 -22.59
N ALA A 509 -8.22 -4.47 -23.88
CA ALA A 509 -8.29 -3.19 -24.58
C ALA A 509 -9.64 -2.44 -24.42
N TYR A 510 -10.70 -3.16 -24.05
CA TYR A 510 -12.00 -2.55 -23.74
C TYR A 510 -12.14 -2.03 -22.31
N ILE A 511 -11.12 -2.20 -21.46
CA ILE A 511 -11.05 -1.59 -20.12
C ILE A 511 -10.29 -0.28 -20.25
N ALA A 512 -10.89 0.79 -19.78
CA ALA A 512 -10.26 2.11 -19.71
C ALA A 512 -9.81 2.37 -18.27
N GLY A 513 -8.53 2.61 -18.10
CA GLY A 513 -7.89 2.90 -16.82
C GLY A 513 -8.26 4.27 -16.25
N PRO A 514 -7.84 4.56 -15.02
CA PRO A 514 -8.20 5.80 -14.34
C PRO A 514 -7.61 7.02 -15.05
N LYS A 515 -8.39 8.08 -15.16
CA LYS A 515 -7.95 9.38 -15.76
C LYS A 515 -7.02 10.16 -14.82
N GLU A 516 -7.11 9.90 -13.52
CA GLU A 516 -6.28 10.53 -12.51
C GLU A 516 -5.54 9.45 -11.74
N THR A 517 -4.23 9.56 -11.71
CA THR A 517 -3.40 8.74 -10.82
C THR A 517 -3.25 9.48 -9.50
N ILE A 518 -3.84 8.96 -8.45
CA ILE A 518 -3.63 9.45 -7.10
C ILE A 518 -2.41 8.71 -6.55
N VAL A 519 -1.38 9.45 -6.15
CA VAL A 519 -0.10 8.88 -5.71
C VAL A 519 -0.25 7.94 -4.52
N PHE A 520 -1.21 8.24 -3.64
CA PHE A 520 -1.42 7.54 -2.38
C PHE A 520 -2.53 6.47 -2.43
N VAL A 521 -3.21 6.34 -3.56
CA VAL A 521 -4.22 5.29 -3.78
C VAL A 521 -3.94 4.74 -5.16
N GLY A 522 -3.59 3.49 -5.24
CA GLY A 522 -3.35 2.83 -6.52
C GLY A 522 -4.60 2.86 -7.40
N PRO A 523 -4.44 2.79 -8.73
CA PRO A 523 -5.58 2.75 -9.65
C PRO A 523 -6.54 1.59 -9.37
N SER A 524 -6.03 0.48 -8.83
CA SER A 524 -6.79 -0.71 -8.47
C SER A 524 -7.69 -0.53 -7.26
N GLU A 525 -7.36 0.40 -6.37
CA GLU A 525 -8.07 0.56 -5.10
C GLU A 525 -9.40 1.28 -5.24
N ASN A 526 -9.67 1.92 -6.37
CA ASN A 526 -10.96 2.55 -6.61
C ASN A 526 -11.49 2.22 -8.00
N MET A 527 -12.16 1.10 -8.13
CA MET A 527 -12.76 0.63 -9.39
C MET A 527 -13.84 1.56 -9.95
N ARG A 528 -14.31 2.52 -9.15
CA ARG A 528 -15.17 3.62 -9.63
C ARG A 528 -14.48 4.46 -10.72
N ASN A 529 -13.16 4.53 -10.70
CA ASN A 529 -12.36 5.30 -11.65
C ASN A 529 -12.02 4.53 -12.94
N TRP A 530 -12.48 3.30 -13.06
CA TRP A 530 -12.35 2.48 -14.26
C TRP A 530 -13.64 2.45 -15.06
N ARG A 531 -13.54 2.24 -16.36
CA ARG A 531 -14.67 2.12 -17.27
C ARG A 531 -14.52 0.91 -18.17
N ILE A 532 -15.65 0.46 -18.70
CA ILE A 532 -15.71 -0.60 -19.69
C ILE A 532 -16.35 -0.07 -20.97
N ASN A 533 -15.70 -0.32 -22.11
CA ASN A 533 -16.25 -0.08 -23.43
C ASN A 533 -17.00 -1.33 -23.90
N LEU A 534 -18.32 -1.34 -23.71
CA LEU A 534 -19.15 -2.51 -24.02
C LEU A 534 -19.18 -2.82 -25.51
N GLN A 535 -19.12 -1.81 -26.39
CA GLN A 535 -19.08 -2.04 -27.83
C GLN A 535 -17.79 -2.77 -28.24
N LEU A 536 -16.64 -2.30 -27.76
CA LEU A 536 -15.36 -2.93 -28.04
C LEU A 536 -15.28 -4.35 -27.42
N LYS A 537 -15.85 -4.53 -26.22
CA LYS A 537 -15.96 -5.86 -25.60
C LYS A 537 -16.75 -6.83 -26.48
N GLU A 538 -17.88 -6.38 -27.05
CA GLU A 538 -18.68 -7.19 -27.97
C GLU A 538 -17.91 -7.52 -29.25
N GLU A 539 -17.19 -6.55 -29.84
CA GLU A 539 -16.37 -6.74 -31.04
C GLU A 539 -15.25 -7.77 -30.82
N LEU A 540 -14.56 -7.72 -29.67
CA LEU A 540 -13.44 -8.62 -29.36
C LEU A 540 -13.87 -10.00 -28.82
N ARG A 541 -15.07 -10.11 -28.22
CA ARG A 541 -15.54 -11.33 -27.53
C ARG A 541 -16.78 -11.95 -28.13
N GLY A 542 -17.51 -11.24 -28.99
CA GLY A 542 -18.77 -11.67 -29.63
C GLY A 542 -18.61 -12.49 -30.90
N GLY A 543 -17.37 -12.88 -31.27
CA GLY A 543 -17.04 -13.65 -32.48
C GLY A 543 -17.14 -15.15 -32.34
#